data_d0c9045e859cfea534eb36644e87f418
#
_entry.id   d0c9045e859cfea534eb36644e87f418
#
_cell.length_a   1.000
_cell.length_b   1.000
_cell.length_c   1.000
_cell.angle_alpha   90.00
_cell.angle_beta   90.00
_cell.angle_gamma   90.00
#
_symmetry.space_group_name_H-M   'P 1'
#
loop_
_entity.id
_entity.type
_entity.pdbx_description
1 polymer ?
#
loop_
_entity_poly.entity_id
_entity_poly.type
_entity_poly.pdbx_seq_one_letter_code
_entity_poly.pdbx_strand_id
1 'polypeptide(L)'
;MSTHPFTICLWFDNQAEEAAKLYTSLFHDGKIGKIARYGKEGFEFHRRPEGSVMTVEFEANGLQFTALNGGPLFQFNEAISLIITCDTQAEIDHYWNKLTADGGKEVQCGWLKDKFGVSWQVVPTGFHEMMNSSDKAAASRTMQAMFTMKKFDIAKLKAAFAG
;
A
#
# COMPACT_ATOMS: atom_id res chain seq x y z
N MET A 1 12.06 -10.32 -25.40
CA MET A 1 11.74 -9.63 -24.14
C MET A 1 10.24 -9.46 -24.05
N SER A 2 9.62 -9.60 -22.87
CA SER A 2 8.17 -9.37 -22.73
C SER A 2 7.87 -7.88 -22.97
N THR A 3 6.80 -7.62 -23.73
CA THR A 3 6.27 -6.26 -23.96
C THR A 3 5.17 -5.91 -22.94
N HIS A 4 4.79 -6.86 -22.08
CA HIS A 4 3.75 -6.65 -21.07
C HIS A 4 4.38 -6.17 -19.75
N PRO A 5 3.77 -5.20 -19.06
CA PRO A 5 4.18 -4.85 -17.71
C PRO A 5 3.98 -6.06 -16.77
N PHE A 6 4.78 -6.13 -15.71
CA PHE A 6 4.52 -7.12 -14.66
C PHE A 6 3.31 -6.70 -13.82
N THR A 7 2.62 -7.69 -13.25
CA THR A 7 1.48 -7.50 -12.35
C THR A 7 1.89 -7.87 -10.94
N ILE A 8 1.47 -7.08 -9.95
CA ILE A 8 1.73 -7.37 -8.54
C ILE A 8 0.69 -8.36 -8.03
N CYS A 9 1.14 -9.53 -7.55
CA CYS A 9 0.25 -10.50 -6.90
C CYS A 9 0.30 -10.34 -5.39
N LEU A 10 -0.87 -10.14 -4.77
CA LEU A 10 -1.05 -10.05 -3.33
C LEU A 10 -1.74 -11.33 -2.84
N TRP A 11 -1.08 -12.06 -1.95
CA TRP A 11 -1.60 -13.32 -1.39
C TRP A 11 -2.37 -13.07 -0.11
N PHE A 12 -3.66 -13.37 -0.11
CA PHE A 12 -4.55 -13.30 1.06
C PHE A 12 -4.96 -14.69 1.51
N ASP A 13 -5.38 -14.82 2.75
CA ASP A 13 -6.07 -16.04 3.19
C ASP A 13 -7.42 -16.17 2.45
N ASN A 14 -8.33 -15.20 2.62
CA ASN A 14 -9.67 -15.23 2.02
C ASN A 14 -10.26 -13.83 1.73
N GLN A 15 -9.46 -12.76 1.88
CA GLN A 15 -9.93 -11.37 1.82
C GLN A 15 -9.67 -10.67 0.47
N ALA A 16 -9.31 -11.41 -0.59
CA ALA A 16 -8.91 -10.81 -1.87
C ALA A 16 -9.93 -9.81 -2.45
N GLU A 17 -11.23 -10.16 -2.40
CA GLU A 17 -12.29 -9.27 -2.91
C GLU A 17 -12.48 -8.03 -2.04
N GLU A 18 -12.41 -8.19 -0.73
CA GLU A 18 -12.51 -7.07 0.21
C GLU A 18 -11.33 -6.11 0.06
N ALA A 19 -10.11 -6.64 -0.06
CA ALA A 19 -8.91 -5.87 -0.29
C ALA A 19 -8.96 -5.11 -1.63
N ALA A 20 -9.34 -5.78 -2.71
CA ALA A 20 -9.50 -5.14 -4.01
C ALA A 20 -10.53 -3.99 -3.98
N LYS A 21 -11.67 -4.17 -3.29
CA LYS A 21 -12.68 -3.12 -3.10
C LYS A 21 -12.12 -1.94 -2.30
N LEU A 22 -11.38 -2.19 -1.22
CA LEU A 22 -10.73 -1.13 -0.47
C LEU A 22 -9.75 -0.36 -1.35
N TYR A 23 -8.80 -1.04 -1.98
CA TYR A 23 -7.74 -0.39 -2.74
C TYR A 23 -8.26 0.39 -3.94
N THR A 24 -9.22 -0.17 -4.69
CA THR A 24 -9.84 0.57 -5.80
C THR A 24 -10.66 1.76 -5.34
N SER A 25 -11.18 1.77 -4.11
CA SER A 25 -11.91 2.92 -3.56
C SER A 25 -11.01 4.09 -3.12
N LEU A 26 -9.70 3.85 -2.98
CA LEU A 26 -8.74 4.88 -2.53
C LEU A 26 -8.32 5.81 -3.67
N PHE A 27 -8.35 5.34 -4.91
CA PHE A 27 -7.82 6.06 -6.08
C PHE A 27 -8.92 6.32 -7.10
N HIS A 28 -8.85 7.47 -7.76
CA HIS A 28 -9.85 7.87 -8.76
C HIS A 28 -9.88 6.97 -10.01
N ASP A 29 -8.77 6.30 -10.31
CA ASP A 29 -8.61 5.34 -11.41
C ASP A 29 -8.88 3.89 -10.98
N GLY A 30 -9.28 3.68 -9.71
CA GLY A 30 -9.50 2.37 -9.13
C GLY A 30 -10.58 1.57 -9.87
N LYS A 31 -10.24 0.37 -10.33
CA LYS A 31 -11.14 -0.47 -11.12
C LYS A 31 -10.95 -1.94 -10.79
N ILE A 32 -12.07 -2.62 -10.48
CA ILE A 32 -12.09 -4.08 -10.35
C ILE A 32 -12.23 -4.68 -11.76
N GLY A 33 -11.35 -5.62 -12.08
CA GLY A 33 -11.32 -6.36 -13.33
C GLY A 33 -11.99 -7.72 -13.21
N LYS A 34 -11.32 -8.76 -13.75
CA LYS A 34 -11.82 -10.13 -13.79
C LYS A 34 -11.76 -10.78 -12.41
N ILE A 35 -12.82 -11.52 -12.07
CA ILE A 35 -12.87 -12.37 -10.87
C ILE A 35 -12.91 -13.84 -11.34
N ALA A 36 -11.91 -14.62 -10.93
CA ALA A 36 -11.91 -16.06 -11.12
C ALA A 36 -12.33 -16.77 -9.83
N ARG A 37 -12.93 -17.95 -9.97
CA ARG A 37 -13.44 -18.74 -8.86
C ARG A 37 -12.85 -20.14 -8.87
N TYR A 38 -12.74 -20.73 -7.69
CA TYR A 38 -12.34 -22.12 -7.55
C TYR A 38 -13.39 -23.06 -8.14
N GLY A 39 -12.93 -24.02 -8.94
CA GLY A 39 -13.72 -25.16 -9.40
C GLY A 39 -13.65 -26.33 -8.42
N LYS A 40 -14.02 -27.51 -8.91
CA LYS A 40 -13.84 -28.78 -8.19
C LYS A 40 -12.43 -29.32 -8.31
N GLU A 41 -11.75 -28.96 -9.40
CA GLU A 41 -10.43 -29.45 -9.76
C GLU A 41 -9.38 -28.94 -8.74
N GLY A 42 -8.57 -29.86 -8.23
CA GLY A 42 -7.50 -29.53 -7.29
C GLY A 42 -7.95 -29.25 -5.87
N PHE A 43 -9.19 -29.59 -5.49
CA PHE A 43 -9.70 -29.41 -4.12
C PHE A 43 -8.79 -30.04 -3.06
N GLU A 44 -8.18 -31.18 -3.37
CA GLU A 44 -7.22 -31.89 -2.49
C GLU A 44 -6.00 -31.04 -2.16
N PHE A 45 -5.65 -30.06 -3.01
CA PHE A 45 -4.53 -29.15 -2.80
C PHE A 45 -4.95 -27.84 -2.13
N HIS A 46 -5.94 -27.14 -2.70
CA HIS A 46 -6.30 -25.78 -2.26
C HIS A 46 -7.33 -25.75 -1.11
N ARG A 47 -8.12 -26.81 -0.94
CA ARG A 47 -9.15 -26.94 0.13
C ARG A 47 -10.19 -25.82 0.16
N ARG A 48 -10.40 -25.14 -0.99
CA ARG A 48 -11.37 -24.05 -1.10
C ARG A 48 -12.68 -24.55 -1.68
N PRO A 49 -13.84 -24.06 -1.16
CA PRO A 49 -15.15 -24.44 -1.70
C PRO A 49 -15.30 -24.05 -3.16
N GLU A 50 -15.92 -24.92 -3.96
CA GLU A 50 -16.32 -24.60 -5.32
C GLU A 50 -17.13 -23.29 -5.36
N GLY A 51 -16.88 -22.44 -6.36
CA GLY A 51 -17.52 -21.15 -6.54
C GLY A 51 -16.98 -20.03 -5.64
N SER A 52 -16.12 -20.32 -4.64
CA SER A 52 -15.47 -19.26 -3.85
C SER A 52 -14.46 -18.47 -4.72
N VAL A 53 -14.22 -17.20 -4.38
CA VAL A 53 -13.31 -16.34 -5.13
C VAL A 53 -11.87 -16.88 -5.02
N MET A 54 -11.25 -17.11 -6.17
CA MET A 54 -9.84 -17.48 -6.26
C MET A 54 -8.96 -16.27 -6.48
N THR A 55 -9.20 -15.49 -7.53
CA THR A 55 -8.44 -14.28 -7.81
C THR A 55 -9.36 -13.12 -8.16
N VAL A 56 -8.91 -11.91 -7.84
CA VAL A 56 -9.52 -10.65 -8.26
C VAL A 56 -8.44 -9.81 -8.93
N GLU A 57 -8.59 -9.55 -10.23
CA GLU A 57 -7.77 -8.58 -10.93
C GLU A 57 -8.28 -7.18 -10.62
N PHE A 58 -7.39 -6.23 -10.38
CA PHE A 58 -7.76 -4.84 -10.18
C PHE A 58 -6.65 -3.88 -10.59
N GLU A 59 -7.04 -2.64 -10.83
CA GLU A 59 -6.15 -1.54 -11.12
C GLU A 59 -6.32 -0.46 -10.05
N ALA A 60 -5.22 0.08 -9.57
CA ALA A 60 -5.21 1.16 -8.61
C ALA A 60 -3.93 1.99 -8.79
N ASN A 61 -4.07 3.31 -8.85
CA ASN A 61 -2.96 4.25 -9.03
C ASN A 61 -2.04 3.91 -10.23
N GLY A 62 -2.65 3.53 -11.35
CA GLY A 62 -1.95 3.16 -12.59
C GLY A 62 -1.23 1.81 -12.56
N LEU A 63 -1.34 1.03 -11.49
CA LEU A 63 -0.71 -0.29 -11.36
C LEU A 63 -1.74 -1.42 -11.47
N GLN A 64 -1.31 -2.54 -12.07
CA GLN A 64 -2.09 -3.76 -12.19
C GLN A 64 -1.79 -4.71 -11.03
N PHE A 65 -2.85 -5.25 -10.44
CA PHE A 65 -2.78 -6.17 -9.31
C PHE A 65 -3.61 -7.43 -9.56
N THR A 66 -3.19 -8.51 -8.95
CA THR A 66 -4.00 -9.72 -8.75
C THR A 66 -4.05 -10.02 -7.26
N ALA A 67 -5.23 -9.94 -6.65
CA ALA A 67 -5.45 -10.43 -5.30
C ALA A 67 -5.82 -11.92 -5.36
N LEU A 68 -5.06 -12.78 -4.69
CA LEU A 68 -5.25 -14.23 -4.66
C LEU A 68 -5.69 -14.68 -3.27
N ASN A 69 -6.75 -15.45 -3.18
CA ASN A 69 -7.14 -16.18 -1.97
C ASN A 69 -6.44 -17.55 -1.91
N GLY A 70 -5.17 -17.56 -1.49
CA GLY A 70 -4.35 -18.77 -1.47
C GLY A 70 -4.34 -19.52 -0.14
N GLY A 71 -4.97 -18.97 0.91
CA GLY A 71 -4.98 -19.55 2.25
C GLY A 71 -3.97 -18.93 3.21
N PRO A 72 -3.91 -19.43 4.45
CA PRO A 72 -3.14 -18.81 5.53
C PRO A 72 -1.63 -19.14 5.49
N LEU A 73 -1.14 -19.71 4.37
CA LEU A 73 0.25 -20.17 4.28
C LEU A 73 1.26 -19.02 4.36
N PHE A 74 0.96 -17.88 3.70
CA PHE A 74 1.83 -16.72 3.67
C PHE A 74 1.16 -15.53 4.32
N GLN A 75 1.99 -14.65 4.93
CA GLN A 75 1.56 -13.42 5.55
C GLN A 75 2.39 -12.26 5.00
N PHE A 76 1.75 -11.10 4.88
CA PHE A 76 2.44 -9.87 4.50
C PHE A 76 3.44 -9.44 5.58
N ASN A 77 4.53 -8.83 5.13
CA ASN A 77 5.53 -8.24 6.01
C ASN A 77 6.09 -6.94 5.38
N GLU A 78 6.99 -6.29 6.09
CA GLU A 78 7.55 -4.99 5.72
C GLU A 78 8.66 -5.07 4.66
N ALA A 79 9.04 -6.26 4.20
CA ALA A 79 10.09 -6.43 3.17
C ALA A 79 9.66 -5.88 1.80
N ILE A 80 8.34 -5.73 1.59
CA ILE A 80 7.76 -5.02 0.46
C ILE A 80 6.72 -4.03 0.98
N SER A 81 6.63 -2.86 0.36
CA SER A 81 5.62 -1.85 0.65
C SER A 81 5.19 -1.12 -0.61
N LEU A 82 3.95 -0.64 -0.61
CA LEU A 82 3.41 0.21 -1.65
C LEU A 82 3.55 1.67 -1.21
N ILE A 83 4.12 2.52 -2.07
CA ILE A 83 4.37 3.93 -1.75
C ILE A 83 3.33 4.79 -2.45
N ILE A 84 2.66 5.65 -1.67
CA ILE A 84 1.74 6.67 -2.15
C ILE A 84 2.43 8.02 -1.96
N THR A 85 2.70 8.72 -3.06
CA THR A 85 3.24 10.09 -3.02
C THR A 85 2.09 11.08 -3.03
N CYS A 86 2.10 12.04 -2.10
CA CYS A 86 1.03 13.00 -1.85
C CYS A 86 1.55 14.43 -2.00
N ASP A 87 0.81 15.28 -2.70
CA ASP A 87 1.15 16.70 -2.89
C ASP A 87 0.72 17.56 -1.71
N THR A 88 -0.36 17.17 -1.03
CA THR A 88 -0.98 17.94 0.04
C THR A 88 -1.10 17.17 1.35
N GLN A 89 -1.22 17.91 2.47
CA GLN A 89 -1.50 17.31 3.76
C GLN A 89 -2.87 16.60 3.77
N ALA A 90 -3.85 17.13 3.06
CA ALA A 90 -5.18 16.53 2.96
C ALA A 90 -5.14 15.15 2.28
N GLU A 91 -4.30 14.96 1.26
CA GLU A 91 -4.08 13.64 0.64
C GLU A 91 -3.39 12.68 1.61
N ILE A 92 -2.33 13.12 2.30
CA ILE A 92 -1.68 12.32 3.34
C ILE A 92 -2.72 11.87 4.37
N ASP A 93 -3.53 12.80 4.89
CA ASP A 93 -4.54 12.50 5.90
C ASP A 93 -5.61 11.55 5.36
N HIS A 94 -6.02 11.70 4.09
CA HIS A 94 -6.99 10.81 3.45
C HIS A 94 -6.49 9.37 3.40
N TYR A 95 -5.31 9.13 2.77
CA TYR A 95 -4.77 7.77 2.62
C TYR A 95 -4.41 7.16 3.97
N TRP A 96 -3.78 7.96 4.86
CA TRP A 96 -3.43 7.50 6.20
C TRP A 96 -4.63 7.00 6.98
N ASN A 97 -5.69 7.82 7.05
CA ASN A 97 -6.88 7.50 7.83
C ASN A 97 -7.65 6.31 7.23
N LYS A 98 -7.72 6.23 5.90
CA LYS A 98 -8.40 5.11 5.22
C LYS A 98 -7.67 3.78 5.40
N LEU A 99 -6.35 3.78 5.29
CA LEU A 99 -5.54 2.56 5.37
C LEU A 99 -5.33 2.09 6.81
N THR A 100 -5.32 3.00 7.80
CA THR A 100 -5.22 2.62 9.22
C THR A 100 -6.57 2.30 9.87
N ALA A 101 -7.69 2.48 9.17
CA ALA A 101 -9.01 2.13 9.67
C ALA A 101 -9.17 0.61 9.89
N ASP A 102 -10.18 0.24 10.67
CA ASP A 102 -10.68 -1.14 10.83
C ASP A 102 -9.62 -2.18 11.25
N GLY A 103 -8.59 -1.77 11.98
CA GLY A 103 -7.54 -2.66 12.48
C GLY A 103 -6.17 -2.46 11.83
N GLY A 104 -6.03 -1.50 10.92
CA GLY A 104 -4.73 -1.05 10.42
C GLY A 104 -3.86 -0.48 11.54
N LYS A 105 -2.56 -0.36 11.29
CA LYS A 105 -1.57 0.06 12.30
C LYS A 105 -0.66 1.14 11.76
N GLU A 106 -0.56 2.23 12.52
CA GLU A 106 0.44 3.26 12.27
C GLU A 106 1.84 2.77 12.65
N VAL A 107 2.81 3.05 11.79
CA VAL A 107 4.23 2.81 12.04
C VAL A 107 4.98 4.15 11.93
N GLN A 108 6.29 4.18 12.16
CA GLN A 108 7.11 5.40 12.11
C GLN A 108 7.41 5.83 10.66
N CYS A 109 7.76 7.11 10.47
CA CYS A 109 8.33 7.64 9.24
C CYS A 109 7.45 7.46 7.99
N GLY A 110 6.14 7.67 8.12
CA GLY A 110 5.21 7.56 7.00
C GLY A 110 4.77 6.14 6.68
N TRP A 111 5.24 5.14 7.43
CA TRP A 111 4.84 3.74 7.26
C TRP A 111 3.57 3.41 8.02
N LEU A 112 2.78 2.53 7.45
CA LEU A 112 1.61 1.92 8.09
C LEU A 112 1.37 0.50 7.56
N LYS A 113 0.57 -0.27 8.27
CA LYS A 113 -0.05 -1.50 7.77
C LYS A 113 -1.54 -1.31 7.69
N ASP A 114 -2.15 -1.79 6.63
CA ASP A 114 -3.61 -1.85 6.56
C ASP A 114 -4.17 -3.04 7.35
N LYS A 115 -5.48 -3.16 7.39
CA LYS A 115 -6.18 -4.23 8.13
C LYS A 115 -5.90 -5.64 7.61
N PHE A 116 -5.36 -5.78 6.40
CA PHE A 116 -4.95 -7.05 5.81
C PHE A 116 -3.47 -7.36 6.08
N GLY A 117 -2.72 -6.41 6.64
CA GLY A 117 -1.30 -6.53 6.93
C GLY A 117 -0.37 -6.08 5.80
N VAL A 118 -0.91 -5.58 4.70
CA VAL A 118 -0.10 -5.00 3.61
C VAL A 118 0.57 -3.72 4.11
N SER A 119 1.87 -3.60 3.85
CA SER A 119 2.67 -2.44 4.25
C SER A 119 2.59 -1.33 3.21
N TRP A 120 2.38 -0.12 3.67
CA TRP A 120 2.29 1.10 2.87
C TRP A 120 3.22 2.17 3.41
N GLN A 121 3.62 3.07 2.51
CA GLN A 121 4.27 4.32 2.84
C GLN A 121 3.45 5.48 2.25
N VAL A 122 3.09 6.46 3.07
CA VAL A 122 2.42 7.69 2.63
C VAL A 122 3.40 8.84 2.76
N VAL A 123 3.93 9.32 1.63
CA VAL A 123 5.11 10.17 1.56
C VAL A 123 4.79 11.47 0.81
N PRO A 124 5.17 12.65 1.34
CA PRO A 124 4.96 13.90 0.62
C PRO A 124 5.88 14.02 -0.60
N THR A 125 5.36 14.62 -1.68
CA THR A 125 6.16 15.06 -2.82
C THR A 125 7.29 15.98 -2.33
N GLY A 126 8.50 15.82 -2.91
CA GLY A 126 9.68 16.59 -2.52
C GLY A 126 10.40 16.08 -1.27
N PHE A 127 9.86 15.05 -0.58
CA PHE A 127 10.53 14.50 0.61
C PHE A 127 11.94 13.94 0.28
N HIS A 128 12.04 13.19 -0.81
CA HIS A 128 13.33 12.63 -1.23
C HIS A 128 14.34 13.71 -1.64
N GLU A 129 13.89 14.81 -2.26
CA GLU A 129 14.73 15.95 -2.60
C GLU A 129 15.24 16.65 -1.33
N MET A 130 14.39 16.85 -0.32
CA MET A 130 14.84 17.40 0.98
C MET A 130 15.89 16.50 1.63
N MET A 131 15.67 15.19 1.63
CA MET A 131 16.60 14.21 2.23
C MET A 131 17.94 14.11 1.48
N ASN A 132 17.94 14.30 0.16
CA ASN A 132 19.13 14.23 -0.69
C ASN A 132 19.73 15.61 -1.02
N SER A 133 19.32 16.67 -0.33
CA SER A 133 19.82 18.03 -0.55
C SER A 133 21.34 18.12 -0.44
N SER A 134 21.94 19.00 -1.24
CA SER A 134 23.34 19.39 -1.10
C SER A 134 23.61 20.13 0.21
N ASP A 135 22.62 20.83 0.76
CA ASP A 135 22.66 21.37 2.12
C ASP A 135 22.50 20.22 3.14
N LYS A 136 23.63 19.72 3.62
CA LYS A 136 23.67 18.58 4.55
C LYS A 136 23.07 18.91 5.91
N ALA A 137 23.12 20.17 6.32
CA ALA A 137 22.51 20.62 7.60
C ALA A 137 20.97 20.59 7.48
N ALA A 138 20.41 21.11 6.39
CA ALA A 138 18.97 21.03 6.11
C ALA A 138 18.48 19.58 5.99
N ALA A 139 19.19 18.73 5.24
CA ALA A 139 18.87 17.31 5.12
C ALA A 139 18.89 16.60 6.50
N SER A 140 19.89 16.89 7.33
CA SER A 140 19.98 16.33 8.71
C SER A 140 18.83 16.76 9.59
N ARG A 141 18.44 18.05 9.58
CA ARG A 141 17.27 18.53 10.34
C ARG A 141 15.98 17.86 9.88
N THR A 142 15.80 17.72 8.55
CA THR A 142 14.63 17.00 7.98
C THR A 142 14.58 15.56 8.46
N MET A 143 15.72 14.86 8.43
CA MET A 143 15.81 13.47 8.91
C MET A 143 15.46 13.36 10.39
N GLN A 144 15.95 14.27 11.23
CA GLN A 144 15.62 14.30 12.65
C GLN A 144 14.11 14.53 12.86
N ALA A 145 13.51 15.46 12.13
CA ALA A 145 12.07 15.70 12.17
C ALA A 145 11.28 14.47 11.75
N MET A 146 11.68 13.79 10.65
CA MET A 146 11.06 12.55 10.18
C MET A 146 11.00 11.47 11.28
N PHE A 147 12.08 11.24 12.00
CA PHE A 147 12.14 10.22 13.05
C PHE A 147 11.19 10.47 14.24
N THR A 148 10.67 11.69 14.39
CA THR A 148 9.67 12.02 15.41
C THR A 148 8.24 11.79 14.96
N MET A 149 8.02 11.47 13.68
CA MET A 149 6.69 11.37 13.07
C MET A 149 6.29 9.92 12.78
N LYS A 150 5.02 9.61 12.99
CA LYS A 150 4.36 8.48 12.36
C LYS A 150 3.81 8.92 10.99
N LYS A 151 2.67 9.59 10.99
CA LYS A 151 2.13 10.28 9.82
C LYS A 151 2.95 11.54 9.54
N PHE A 152 3.34 11.76 8.28
CA PHE A 152 4.06 12.96 7.91
C PHE A 152 3.21 14.23 8.04
N ASP A 153 3.86 15.28 8.55
CA ASP A 153 3.36 16.66 8.60
C ASP A 153 4.25 17.49 7.66
N ILE A 154 3.67 17.87 6.52
CA ILE A 154 4.40 18.60 5.48
C ILE A 154 4.95 19.94 6.01
N ALA A 155 4.17 20.65 6.84
CA ALA A 155 4.60 21.94 7.38
C ALA A 155 5.82 21.79 8.30
N LYS A 156 5.81 20.77 9.17
CA LYS A 156 6.94 20.47 10.05
C LYS A 156 8.18 20.03 9.29
N LEU A 157 8.05 19.21 8.24
CA LEU A 157 9.18 18.81 7.40
C LEU A 157 9.80 20.02 6.70
N LYS A 158 8.97 20.90 6.10
CA LYS A 158 9.43 22.12 5.44
C LYS A 158 10.09 23.09 6.44
N ALA A 159 9.53 23.27 7.63
CA ALA A 159 10.12 24.10 8.68
C ALA A 159 11.49 23.56 9.12
N ALA A 160 11.61 22.25 9.36
CA ALA A 160 12.88 21.63 9.71
C ALA A 160 13.94 21.77 8.59
N PHE A 161 13.52 21.69 7.35
CA PHE A 161 14.40 21.90 6.20
C PHE A 161 14.91 23.34 6.13
N ALA A 162 14.05 24.33 6.35
CA ALA A 162 14.40 25.75 6.29
C ALA A 162 15.33 26.20 7.45
N GLY A 163 15.17 25.68 8.67
CA GLY A 163 16.01 25.98 9.84
C GLY A 163 15.33 26.82 10.87
#